data_b1f4c13f03804cb2a8aa6b3a523aeeb4
#
_entry.id   b1f4c13f03804cb2a8aa6b3a523aeeb4
#
_cell.length_a   1.000
_cell.length_b   1.000
_cell.length_c   1.000
_cell.angle_alpha   90.00
_cell.angle_beta   90.00
_cell.angle_gamma   90.00
#
_symmetry.space_group_name_H-M   'P 1'
#
loop_
_entity.id
_entity.type
_entity.pdbx_description
1 polymer ?
#
loop_
_entity_poly.entity_id
_entity_poly.type
_entity_poly.pdbx_seq_one_letter_code
_entity_poly.pdbx_strand_id
1 'polypeptide(L)'
;MIVTKVEPLSKTKYKIYLNHQFAFVLYKGELRSYKISDGRELSEEELDEIREKILLKRAKKRAMHLLEDMDRSEAGLREKLKAGLYPEDLIEAAVTYVKSFGYLNDVRYAENFILARKSTKSKREILALLKRKGICSADIEKAFESCYGESEEVEAVRRIL
;
A
#
# COMPACT_ATOMS: atom_id res chain seq x y z
N MET A 1 -25.09 -9.21 -7.28
CA MET A 1 -24.57 -9.72 -6.01
C MET A 1 -25.44 -9.31 -4.84
N ILE A 2 -25.68 -10.22 -3.92
CA ILE A 2 -26.56 -9.98 -2.77
C ILE A 2 -25.72 -9.58 -1.55
N VAL A 3 -26.16 -8.52 -0.87
CA VAL A 3 -25.57 -8.12 0.41
C VAL A 3 -26.04 -9.14 1.46
N THR A 4 -25.10 -9.97 1.93
CA THR A 4 -25.40 -11.04 2.87
C THR A 4 -25.16 -10.65 4.32
N LYS A 5 -24.32 -9.63 4.56
CA LYS A 5 -24.05 -9.15 5.91
C LYS A 5 -23.53 -7.72 5.88
N VAL A 6 -23.99 -6.91 6.85
CA VAL A 6 -23.45 -5.57 7.12
C VAL A 6 -22.97 -5.62 8.57
N GLU A 7 -21.66 -5.73 8.79
CA GLU A 7 -21.06 -5.93 10.11
C GLU A 7 -20.38 -4.67 10.60
N PRO A 8 -20.74 -4.15 11.78
CA PRO A 8 -20.05 -2.98 12.34
C PRO A 8 -18.57 -3.28 12.60
N LEU A 9 -17.68 -2.43 12.07
CA LEU A 9 -16.25 -2.45 12.34
C LEU A 9 -15.91 -1.44 13.42
N SER A 10 -16.59 -0.29 13.40
CA SER A 10 -16.49 0.77 14.39
C SER A 10 -17.82 1.52 14.42
N LYS A 11 -17.89 2.63 15.15
CA LYS A 11 -19.12 3.45 15.22
C LYS A 11 -19.52 4.03 13.86
N THR A 12 -18.55 4.20 12.94
CA THR A 12 -18.75 4.86 11.66
C THR A 12 -18.47 3.99 10.46
N LYS A 13 -17.87 2.82 10.64
CA LYS A 13 -17.43 1.93 9.57
C LYS A 13 -18.12 0.58 9.64
N TYR A 14 -18.43 0.03 8.48
CA TYR A 14 -19.11 -1.26 8.34
C TYR A 14 -18.44 -2.12 7.28
N LYS A 15 -18.25 -3.40 7.61
CA LYS A 15 -17.80 -4.41 6.65
C LYS A 15 -18.98 -4.91 5.86
N ILE A 16 -18.87 -4.92 4.56
CA ILE A 16 -19.92 -5.37 3.65
C ILE A 16 -19.53 -6.73 3.08
N TYR A 17 -20.41 -7.69 3.23
CA TYR A 17 -20.27 -9.04 2.68
C TYR A 17 -21.23 -9.19 1.51
N LEU A 18 -20.70 -9.65 0.38
CA LEU A 18 -21.45 -9.93 -0.83
C LEU A 18 -21.33 -11.42 -1.13
N ASN A 19 -22.47 -12.09 -1.32
CA ASN A 19 -22.51 -13.54 -1.57
C ASN A 19 -21.66 -14.33 -0.55
N HIS A 20 -21.78 -13.98 0.74
CA HIS A 20 -21.09 -14.59 1.87
C HIS A 20 -19.58 -14.38 1.92
N GLN A 21 -19.04 -13.47 1.11
CA GLN A 21 -17.62 -13.11 1.13
C GLN A 21 -17.44 -11.65 1.47
N PHE A 22 -16.40 -11.35 2.24
CA PHE A 22 -16.04 -9.96 2.51
C PHE A 22 -15.70 -9.24 1.20
N ALA A 23 -16.30 -8.09 1.00
CA ALA A 23 -16.07 -7.29 -0.21
C ALA A 23 -15.33 -5.98 0.06
N PHE A 24 -15.85 -5.14 0.96
CA PHE A 24 -15.27 -3.82 1.23
C PHE A 24 -15.86 -3.21 2.50
N VAL A 25 -15.28 -2.06 2.90
CA VAL A 25 -15.75 -1.27 4.05
C VAL A 25 -16.41 0.00 3.53
N LEU A 26 -17.58 0.32 4.08
CA LEU A 26 -18.28 1.57 3.82
C LEU A 26 -18.52 2.32 5.11
N TYR A 27 -18.65 3.65 5.01
CA TYR A 27 -19.06 4.49 6.11
C TYR A 27 -20.59 4.55 6.20
N LYS A 28 -21.09 4.92 7.36
CA LYS A 28 -22.54 4.96 7.66
C LYS A 28 -23.33 5.80 6.63
N GLY A 29 -22.81 6.97 6.24
CA GLY A 29 -23.45 7.81 5.25
C GLY A 29 -23.52 7.17 3.86
N GLU A 30 -22.52 6.37 3.52
CA GLU A 30 -22.46 5.65 2.24
C GLU A 30 -23.46 4.50 2.20
N LEU A 31 -23.69 3.83 3.34
CA LEU A 31 -24.75 2.82 3.46
C LEU A 31 -26.12 3.42 3.12
N ARG A 32 -26.37 4.62 3.59
CA ARG A 32 -27.63 5.34 3.32
C ARG A 32 -27.75 5.75 1.87
N SER A 33 -26.67 6.30 1.31
CA SER A 33 -26.64 6.78 -0.08
C SER A 33 -26.93 5.69 -1.09
N TYR A 34 -26.40 4.49 -0.86
CA TYR A 34 -26.57 3.35 -1.76
C TYR A 34 -27.62 2.36 -1.25
N LYS A 35 -28.31 2.68 -0.15
CA LYS A 35 -29.35 1.84 0.44
C LYS A 35 -28.87 0.41 0.72
N ILE A 36 -27.68 0.30 1.26
CA ILE A 36 -27.06 -1.00 1.58
C ILE A 36 -27.66 -1.56 2.85
N SER A 37 -28.25 -2.75 2.75
CA SER A 37 -28.82 -3.49 3.88
C SER A 37 -28.80 -4.99 3.56
N ASP A 38 -28.94 -5.80 4.59
CA ASP A 38 -28.98 -7.26 4.44
C ASP A 38 -30.06 -7.67 3.44
N GLY A 39 -29.73 -8.53 2.52
CA GLY A 39 -30.63 -9.07 1.52
C GLY A 39 -30.82 -8.22 0.26
N ARG A 40 -30.25 -7.01 0.23
CA ARG A 40 -30.33 -6.17 -0.96
C ARG A 40 -29.45 -6.71 -2.08
N GLU A 41 -30.01 -6.78 -3.28
CA GLU A 41 -29.25 -7.13 -4.47
C GLU A 41 -28.63 -5.86 -5.07
N LEU A 42 -27.32 -5.91 -5.32
CA LEU A 42 -26.59 -4.84 -6.01
C LEU A 42 -26.35 -5.24 -7.46
N SER A 43 -26.66 -4.34 -8.38
CA SER A 43 -26.32 -4.53 -9.79
C SER A 43 -24.82 -4.36 -9.99
N GLU A 44 -24.28 -4.85 -11.11
CA GLU A 44 -22.88 -4.62 -11.48
C GLU A 44 -22.58 -3.14 -11.62
N GLU A 45 -23.52 -2.36 -12.16
CA GLU A 45 -23.38 -0.91 -12.31
C GLU A 45 -23.26 -0.21 -10.95
N GLU A 46 -24.08 -0.60 -9.98
CA GLU A 46 -23.99 -0.06 -8.62
C GLU A 46 -22.69 -0.43 -7.93
N LEU A 47 -22.22 -1.66 -8.10
CA LEU A 47 -20.94 -2.11 -7.57
C LEU A 47 -19.77 -1.33 -8.17
N ASP A 48 -19.77 -1.16 -9.49
CA ASP A 48 -18.71 -0.41 -10.18
C ASP A 48 -18.69 1.05 -9.71
N GLU A 49 -19.87 1.65 -9.51
CA GLU A 49 -19.97 3.00 -8.99
C GLU A 49 -19.40 3.14 -7.59
N ILE A 50 -19.72 2.20 -6.69
CA ILE A 50 -19.17 2.17 -5.33
C ILE A 50 -17.66 2.03 -5.39
N ARG A 51 -17.16 1.11 -6.19
CA ARG A 51 -15.71 0.85 -6.30
C ARG A 51 -14.95 2.05 -6.85
N GLU A 52 -15.43 2.66 -7.92
CA GLU A 52 -14.76 3.78 -8.58
C GLU A 52 -14.94 5.11 -7.86
N LYS A 53 -16.16 5.45 -7.48
CA LYS A 53 -16.45 6.77 -6.89
C LYS A 53 -16.14 6.88 -5.41
N ILE A 54 -16.20 5.78 -4.69
CA ILE A 54 -15.96 5.79 -3.24
C ILE A 54 -14.64 5.13 -2.88
N LEU A 55 -14.52 3.84 -3.16
CA LEU A 55 -13.41 3.02 -2.66
C LEU A 55 -12.07 3.38 -3.29
N LEU A 56 -12.04 3.55 -4.60
CA LEU A 56 -10.80 3.90 -5.31
C LEU A 56 -10.30 5.28 -4.90
N LYS A 57 -11.19 6.26 -4.82
CA LYS A 57 -10.83 7.61 -4.36
C LYS A 57 -10.29 7.59 -2.94
N ARG A 58 -10.93 6.80 -2.07
CA ARG A 58 -10.49 6.66 -0.68
C ARG A 58 -9.13 5.97 -0.59
N ALA A 59 -8.91 4.91 -1.37
CA ALA A 59 -7.63 4.21 -1.39
C ALA A 59 -6.50 5.13 -1.87
N LYS A 60 -6.71 5.88 -2.93
CA LYS A 60 -5.74 6.87 -3.44
C LYS A 60 -5.43 7.93 -2.39
N LYS A 61 -6.45 8.49 -1.78
CA LYS A 61 -6.30 9.51 -0.73
C LYS A 61 -5.56 8.95 0.48
N ARG A 62 -5.88 7.73 0.89
CA ARG A 62 -5.20 7.08 2.01
C ARG A 62 -3.72 6.84 1.69
N ALA A 63 -3.40 6.39 0.49
CA ALA A 63 -2.02 6.19 0.06
C ALA A 63 -1.23 7.51 0.09
N MET A 64 -1.82 8.58 -0.40
CA MET A 64 -1.21 9.91 -0.35
C MET A 64 -0.94 10.37 1.08
N HIS A 65 -1.91 10.23 1.97
CA HIS A 65 -1.75 10.58 3.39
C HIS A 65 -0.65 9.77 4.06
N LEU A 66 -0.57 8.49 3.78
CA LEU A 66 0.46 7.63 4.35
C LEU A 66 1.87 8.05 3.93
N LEU A 67 2.03 8.48 2.67
CA LEU A 67 3.31 8.96 2.16
C LEU A 67 3.66 10.37 2.62
N GLU A 68 2.67 11.23 2.86
CA GLU A 68 2.87 12.55 3.46
C GLU A 68 3.33 12.45 4.92
N ASP A 69 2.79 11.47 5.65
CA ASP A 69 3.12 11.24 7.05
C ASP A 69 4.58 10.81 7.23
N MET A 70 5.02 9.84 6.44
CA MET A 70 6.41 9.38 6.44
C MET A 70 6.74 8.64 5.16
N ASP A 71 8.03 8.62 4.84
CA ASP A 71 8.53 7.84 3.70
C ASP A 71 8.29 6.34 3.94
N ARG A 72 7.88 5.64 2.89
CA ARG A 72 7.55 4.21 2.96
C ARG A 72 8.04 3.48 1.72
N SER A 73 8.40 2.22 1.88
CA SER A 73 8.61 1.32 0.74
C SER A 73 7.26 0.95 0.12
N GLU A 74 7.28 0.47 -1.12
CA GLU A 74 6.07 -0.01 -1.77
C GLU A 74 5.41 -1.13 -0.96
N ALA A 75 6.21 -2.10 -0.49
CA ALA A 75 5.71 -3.19 0.33
C ALA A 75 5.05 -2.68 1.62
N GLY A 76 5.67 -1.70 2.27
CA GLY A 76 5.12 -1.07 3.47
C GLY A 76 3.80 -0.35 3.22
N LEU A 77 3.70 0.37 2.10
CA LEU A 77 2.46 1.03 1.70
C LEU A 77 1.35 0.02 1.42
N ARG A 78 1.66 -1.07 0.70
CA ARG A 78 0.70 -2.14 0.42
C ARG A 78 0.17 -2.78 1.70
N GLU A 79 1.04 -3.04 2.67
CA GLU A 79 0.63 -3.59 3.97
C GLU A 79 -0.34 -2.67 4.71
N LYS A 80 -0.08 -1.38 4.70
CA LYS A 80 -0.96 -0.39 5.33
C LYS A 80 -2.34 -0.33 4.67
N LEU A 81 -2.39 -0.38 3.35
CA LEU A 81 -3.65 -0.41 2.61
C LEU A 81 -4.40 -1.71 2.84
N LYS A 82 -3.69 -2.82 2.92
CA LYS A 82 -4.28 -4.11 3.23
C LYS A 82 -4.86 -4.14 4.65
N ALA A 83 -4.16 -3.56 5.61
CA ALA A 83 -4.66 -3.41 6.98
C ALA A 83 -5.92 -2.54 7.04
N GLY A 84 -6.07 -1.60 6.11
CA GLY A 84 -7.28 -0.80 5.93
C GLY A 84 -8.42 -1.53 5.23
N LEU A 85 -8.23 -2.81 4.91
CA LEU A 85 -9.22 -3.68 4.30
C LEU A 85 -9.64 -3.30 2.88
N TYR A 86 -8.75 -2.65 2.14
CA TYR A 86 -8.98 -2.37 0.72
C TYR A 86 -8.82 -3.64 -0.12
N PRO A 87 -9.68 -3.86 -1.12
CA PRO A 87 -9.50 -4.95 -2.07
C PRO A 87 -8.16 -4.86 -2.82
N GLU A 88 -7.59 -6.01 -3.18
CA GLU A 88 -6.27 -6.10 -3.80
C GLU A 88 -6.14 -5.28 -5.09
N ASP A 89 -7.15 -5.31 -5.94
CA ASP A 89 -7.15 -4.53 -7.19
C ASP A 89 -7.16 -3.02 -6.96
N LEU A 90 -7.81 -2.56 -5.89
CA LEU A 90 -7.83 -1.16 -5.50
C LEU A 90 -6.51 -0.74 -4.87
N ILE A 91 -5.86 -1.64 -4.12
CA ILE A 91 -4.50 -1.41 -3.62
C ILE A 91 -3.55 -1.22 -4.80
N GLU A 92 -3.60 -2.10 -5.80
CA GLU A 92 -2.78 -2.00 -7.00
C GLU A 92 -2.99 -0.67 -7.73
N ALA A 93 -4.24 -0.27 -7.89
CA ALA A 93 -4.57 1.00 -8.53
C ALA A 93 -4.05 2.22 -7.75
N ALA A 94 -4.16 2.19 -6.42
CA ALA A 94 -3.67 3.27 -5.56
C ALA A 94 -2.14 3.36 -5.59
N VAL A 95 -1.45 2.22 -5.55
CA VAL A 95 0.01 2.15 -5.65
C VAL A 95 0.49 2.70 -7.00
N THR A 96 -0.12 2.28 -8.09
CA THR A 96 0.19 2.78 -9.43
C THR A 96 -0.02 4.30 -9.51
N TYR A 97 -1.09 4.79 -8.93
CA TYR A 97 -1.42 6.21 -8.88
C TYR A 97 -0.32 7.04 -8.20
N VAL A 98 0.11 6.65 -6.99
CA VAL A 98 1.15 7.41 -6.27
C VAL A 98 2.53 7.27 -6.92
N LYS A 99 2.82 6.14 -7.57
CA LYS A 99 4.03 5.98 -8.37
C LYS A 99 4.06 6.93 -9.56
N SER A 100 2.93 7.14 -10.23
CA SER A 100 2.85 8.00 -11.40
C SER A 100 3.23 9.45 -11.11
N PHE A 101 3.09 9.89 -9.87
CA PHE A 101 3.51 11.22 -9.41
C PHE A 101 4.90 11.25 -8.79
N GLY A 102 5.60 10.11 -8.76
CA GLY A 102 6.92 10.01 -8.13
C GLY A 102 6.91 10.04 -6.60
N TYR A 103 5.76 9.88 -5.98
CA TYR A 103 5.63 9.89 -4.51
C TYR A 103 6.06 8.58 -3.85
N LEU A 104 6.17 7.52 -4.62
CA LEU A 104 6.62 6.21 -4.18
C LEU A 104 7.77 5.76 -5.06
N ASN A 105 8.94 5.55 -4.46
CA ASN A 105 10.16 5.17 -5.17
C ASN A 105 11.08 4.41 -4.22
N ASP A 106 11.19 3.10 -4.42
CA ASP A 106 11.97 2.22 -3.53
C ASP A 106 13.47 2.49 -3.60
N VAL A 107 14.00 2.90 -4.74
CA VAL A 107 15.42 3.28 -4.83
C VAL A 107 15.69 4.49 -3.96
N ARG A 108 14.88 5.52 -4.07
CA ARG A 108 15.00 6.73 -3.24
C ARG A 108 14.83 6.41 -1.75
N TYR A 109 13.86 5.56 -1.42
CA TYR A 109 13.66 5.10 -0.05
C TYR A 109 14.92 4.43 0.49
N ALA A 110 15.51 3.53 -0.28
CA ALA A 110 16.73 2.83 0.10
C ALA A 110 17.92 3.78 0.23
N GLU A 111 18.06 4.74 -0.67
CA GLU A 111 19.11 5.76 -0.60
C GLU A 111 19.01 6.57 0.69
N ASN A 112 17.82 7.07 1.01
CA ASN A 112 17.58 7.84 2.23
C ASN A 112 17.84 6.99 3.49
N PHE A 113 17.45 5.73 3.45
CA PHE A 113 17.68 4.78 4.53
C PHE A 113 19.17 4.54 4.76
N ILE A 114 19.94 4.34 3.69
CA ILE A 114 21.38 4.14 3.75
C ILE A 114 22.08 5.38 4.31
N LEU A 115 21.77 6.56 3.78
CA LEU A 115 22.39 7.81 4.20
C LEU A 115 22.15 8.11 5.69
N ALA A 116 20.97 7.77 6.19
CA ALA A 116 20.63 7.98 7.59
C ALA A 116 21.37 7.02 8.55
N ARG A 117 21.83 5.86 8.07
CA ARG A 117 22.39 4.79 8.90
C ARG A 117 23.85 4.44 8.58
N LYS A 118 24.38 4.96 7.52
CA LYS A 118 25.71 4.70 6.98
C LYS A 118 26.84 4.87 8.01
N SER A 119 26.72 5.86 8.89
CA SER A 119 27.73 6.15 9.91
C SER A 119 27.62 5.29 11.17
N THR A 120 26.48 4.64 11.41
CA THR A 120 26.20 3.90 12.65
C THR A 120 26.00 2.40 12.45
N LYS A 121 25.75 1.95 11.23
CA LYS A 121 25.50 0.54 10.91
C LYS A 121 26.38 0.07 9.77
N SER A 122 26.72 -1.22 9.78
CA SER A 122 27.46 -1.85 8.70
C SER A 122 26.58 -1.98 7.45
N LYS A 123 27.21 -2.11 6.29
CA LYS A 123 26.52 -2.35 5.03
C LYS A 123 25.65 -3.60 5.07
N ARG A 124 26.16 -4.66 5.70
CA ARG A 124 25.44 -5.92 5.84
C ARG A 124 24.19 -5.77 6.69
N GLU A 125 24.25 -5.01 7.77
CA GLU A 125 23.08 -4.70 8.60
C GLU A 125 22.04 -3.88 7.82
N ILE A 126 22.49 -2.87 7.10
CA ILE A 126 21.61 -2.03 6.25
C ILE A 126 20.94 -2.88 5.18
N LEU A 127 21.70 -3.74 4.50
CA LEU A 127 21.18 -4.66 3.50
C LEU A 127 20.07 -5.55 4.06
N ALA A 128 20.29 -6.14 5.21
CA ALA A 128 19.31 -7.00 5.88
C ALA A 128 18.02 -6.24 6.21
N LEU A 129 18.16 -5.01 6.71
CA LEU A 129 17.02 -4.16 7.05
C LEU A 129 16.22 -3.76 5.82
N LEU A 130 16.89 -3.41 4.71
CA LEU A 130 16.22 -3.06 3.45
C LEU A 130 15.46 -4.26 2.88
N LYS A 131 16.01 -5.44 2.96
CA LYS A 131 15.32 -6.66 2.56
C LYS A 131 14.05 -6.91 3.38
N ARG A 132 14.09 -6.64 4.68
CA ARG A 132 12.92 -6.72 5.56
C ARG A 132 11.84 -5.71 5.19
N LYS A 133 12.23 -4.56 4.65
CA LYS A 133 11.29 -3.55 4.15
C LYS A 133 10.65 -3.95 2.82
N GLY A 134 11.04 -5.09 2.25
CA GLY A 134 10.46 -5.62 1.04
C GLY A 134 11.00 -4.99 -0.24
N ILE A 135 12.18 -4.37 -0.18
CA ILE A 135 12.79 -3.75 -1.35
C ILE A 135 13.53 -4.81 -2.15
N CYS A 136 13.36 -4.83 -3.46
CA CYS A 136 13.99 -5.83 -4.32
C CYS A 136 15.51 -5.61 -4.43
N SER A 137 16.22 -6.68 -4.73
CA SER A 137 17.70 -6.68 -4.83
C SER A 137 18.21 -5.65 -5.83
N ALA A 138 17.56 -5.49 -6.96
CA ALA A 138 17.97 -4.52 -8.00
C ALA A 138 17.92 -3.09 -7.48
N ASP A 139 16.88 -2.73 -6.75
CA ASP A 139 16.71 -1.39 -6.18
C ASP A 139 17.69 -1.14 -5.04
N ILE A 140 17.96 -2.14 -4.21
CA ILE A 140 18.95 -2.07 -3.15
C ILE A 140 20.34 -1.83 -3.76
N GLU A 141 20.69 -2.59 -4.81
CA GLU A 141 21.97 -2.46 -5.48
C GLU A 141 22.17 -1.06 -6.05
N LYS A 142 21.16 -0.51 -6.73
CA LYS A 142 21.20 0.86 -7.26
C LYS A 142 21.42 1.89 -6.16
N ALA A 143 20.74 1.70 -5.04
CA ALA A 143 20.86 2.61 -3.88
C ALA A 143 22.26 2.57 -3.27
N PHE A 144 22.85 1.39 -3.13
CA PHE A 144 24.22 1.25 -2.63
C PHE A 144 25.23 1.89 -3.57
N GLU A 145 25.08 1.71 -4.88
CA GLU A 145 25.95 2.37 -5.88
C GLU A 145 25.89 3.88 -5.74
N SER A 146 24.70 4.43 -5.59
CA SER A 146 24.50 5.87 -5.44
C SER A 146 25.11 6.41 -4.15
N CYS A 147 24.98 5.68 -3.04
CA CYS A 147 25.40 6.17 -1.71
C CYS A 147 26.86 5.91 -1.37
N TYR A 148 27.46 4.87 -1.92
CA TYR A 148 28.87 4.48 -1.65
C TYR A 148 29.79 4.62 -2.87
N GLY A 149 29.23 4.88 -4.06
CA GLY A 149 29.96 4.92 -5.30
C GLY A 149 30.39 3.52 -5.77
N GLU A 150 31.15 3.45 -6.85
CA GLU A 150 31.70 2.20 -7.38
C GLU A 150 32.99 1.86 -6.61
N SER A 151 32.85 1.03 -5.57
CA SER A 151 33.96 0.57 -4.75
C SER A 151 33.93 -0.95 -4.61
N GLU A 152 35.01 -1.55 -4.11
CA GLU A 152 35.07 -2.98 -3.81
C GLU A 152 33.96 -3.41 -2.85
N GLU A 153 33.54 -2.51 -1.98
CA GLU A 153 32.47 -2.74 -1.01
C GLU A 153 31.11 -2.88 -1.68
N VAL A 154 30.84 -2.11 -2.74
CA VAL A 154 29.62 -2.26 -3.55
C VAL A 154 29.65 -3.61 -4.27
N GLU A 155 30.79 -4.02 -4.80
CA GLU A 155 30.97 -5.34 -5.41
C GLU A 155 30.67 -6.46 -4.41
N ALA A 156 31.10 -6.32 -3.18
CA ALA A 156 30.83 -7.28 -2.11
C ALA A 156 29.32 -7.37 -1.81
N VAL A 157 28.59 -6.25 -1.82
CA VAL A 157 27.14 -6.23 -1.64
C VAL A 157 26.44 -6.94 -2.80
N ARG A 158 26.88 -6.72 -4.04
CA ARG A 158 26.33 -7.41 -5.21
C ARG A 158 26.44 -8.92 -5.11
N ARG A 159 27.57 -9.43 -4.59
CA ARG A 159 27.79 -10.87 -4.37
C ARG A 159 26.85 -11.46 -3.30
N ILE A 160 26.44 -10.66 -2.33
CA ILE A 160 25.51 -11.07 -1.27
C ILE A 160 24.07 -11.12 -1.80
N LEU A 161 23.73 -10.22 -2.71
CA LEU A 161 22.40 -10.16 -3.33
C LEU A 161 22.18 -11.33 -4.30
#